data_490e078ccde8751225c5e73afed03e6d
#
_entry.id   490e078ccde8751225c5e73afed03e6d
#
_cell.length_a   1.000
_cell.length_b   1.000
_cell.length_c   1.000
_cell.angle_alpha   90.00
_cell.angle_beta   90.00
_cell.angle_gamma   90.00
#
_symmetry.space_group_name_H-M   'P 1'
#
loop_
_entity.id
_entity.type
_entity.pdbx_description
1 polymer ?
#
loop_
_entity_poly.entity_id
_entity_poly.type
_entity_poly.pdbx_seq_one_letter_code
_entity_poly.pdbx_strand_id
1 'polypeptide(L)'
;MSRWDETTGQKIPDDHLLTDDQIARCERADTLGDGAAPLMPVPTQMVSNGEYPPLPQTTNQQRVEARVNLLADLAAKKLGVSRRSFLLGSGGMAASFMAMNEIYGPYFDIDPLSMLVPEAYAQSGPPRDLFVFDDQLHMVRGSRFDAAAPLRALAQGPSSTFSKSNPLNGKRQKDENGDEWGVWNRALVGLPNSPENFLITQFIKDVYLDSQVNVGLLSNVPAGVVDPPGAVTPRNIAEAQKGEILTAAQTAAARDFVNTVSGSQRMLAHALLYVGKGNLDYIRQQAEELKPDSWKGYNIGTSAKVDNDPLSPMRQWRHDDEAVAYPTFELIQSLYEKVKKDKPGFNNICVHKGLVDNMPPRPEVGHPSDLPKAARDWPKLNFITYHACIQPAFFMYDSWVQSRGTQLREGVPDIAWTTEYGVLCRDLPNTYAEIGTTWASAIVTFPTLAAHLMGQLLKFFGPDRVVFGSDSVWYGSPQWQIEALWRFQIPEEMQKKWGYPALTPQIKRKILGLNSARLYGMKPGRNLGAQFKPVPRDYASKMTPEFKKLMEVDKPVAAVMDNLDLMRQRYAEAGGGPDHLRYGWIRRA
;
A
#
# COMPACT_ATOMS: atom_id res chain seq x y z
N MET A 1 31.52 -3.46 -15.11
CA MET A 1 32.41 -3.07 -13.98
C MET A 1 33.14 -4.31 -13.51
N SER A 2 34.45 -4.25 -13.33
CA SER A 2 35.21 -5.40 -12.80
C SER A 2 34.82 -5.65 -11.35
N ARG A 3 34.37 -6.86 -11.05
CA ARG A 3 34.00 -7.28 -9.71
C ARG A 3 35.25 -7.76 -8.96
N TRP A 4 35.32 -7.41 -7.68
CA TRP A 4 36.41 -7.80 -6.80
C TRP A 4 35.83 -8.56 -5.61
N ASP A 5 36.50 -9.63 -5.23
CA ASP A 5 36.21 -10.35 -3.98
C ASP A 5 36.78 -9.53 -2.81
N GLU A 6 35.90 -8.98 -1.99
CA GLU A 6 36.30 -8.11 -0.86
C GLU A 6 37.07 -8.86 0.25
N THR A 7 36.90 -10.18 0.34
CA THR A 7 37.61 -11.01 1.34
C THR A 7 39.03 -11.38 0.92
N THR A 8 39.22 -11.55 -0.38
CA THR A 8 40.53 -11.99 -0.92
C THR A 8 41.27 -10.89 -1.66
N GLY A 9 40.62 -9.77 -1.97
CA GLY A 9 41.16 -8.70 -2.77
C GLY A 9 41.46 -9.09 -4.23
N GLN A 10 40.91 -10.21 -4.70
CA GLN A 10 41.14 -10.69 -6.06
C GLN A 10 40.01 -10.29 -7.00
N LYS A 11 40.37 -10.03 -8.25
CA LYS A 11 39.39 -9.77 -9.31
C LYS A 11 38.65 -11.05 -9.64
N ILE A 12 37.32 -11.03 -9.55
CA ILE A 12 36.47 -12.16 -9.95
C ILE A 12 36.43 -12.21 -11.48
N PRO A 13 36.82 -13.31 -12.11
CA PRO A 13 36.65 -13.46 -13.57
C PRO A 13 35.18 -13.34 -13.99
N ASP A 14 34.92 -12.72 -15.14
CA ASP A 14 33.56 -12.50 -15.62
C ASP A 14 32.79 -13.79 -15.97
N ASP A 15 33.50 -14.90 -16.13
CA ASP A 15 32.98 -16.23 -16.40
C ASP A 15 32.81 -17.10 -15.15
N HIS A 16 33.13 -16.58 -13.96
CA HIS A 16 33.03 -17.29 -12.71
C HIS A 16 31.63 -17.25 -12.12
N LEU A 17 31.05 -18.42 -11.90
CA LEU A 17 29.80 -18.52 -11.15
C LEU A 17 30.05 -18.08 -9.72
N LEU A 18 29.27 -17.11 -9.27
CA LEU A 18 29.32 -16.64 -7.89
C LEU A 18 28.86 -17.75 -6.95
N THR A 19 29.54 -17.89 -5.82
CA THR A 19 29.05 -18.74 -4.73
C THR A 19 27.81 -18.13 -4.08
N ASP A 20 27.02 -18.96 -3.39
CA ASP A 20 25.83 -18.50 -2.67
C ASP A 20 26.15 -17.35 -1.69
N ASP A 21 27.32 -17.38 -1.05
CA ASP A 21 27.79 -16.32 -0.15
C ASP A 21 28.15 -15.03 -0.90
N GLN A 22 28.68 -15.14 -2.11
CA GLN A 22 28.99 -13.98 -2.93
C GLN A 22 27.71 -13.36 -3.49
N ILE A 23 26.76 -14.19 -3.94
CA ILE A 23 25.41 -13.75 -4.34
C ILE A 23 24.73 -13.09 -3.15
N ALA A 24 24.79 -13.70 -1.95
CA ALA A 24 24.22 -13.14 -0.74
C ALA A 24 24.80 -11.77 -0.36
N ARG A 25 26.09 -11.55 -0.61
CA ARG A 25 26.73 -10.23 -0.39
C ARG A 25 26.27 -9.19 -1.43
N CYS A 26 26.21 -9.58 -2.71
CA CYS A 26 25.72 -8.71 -3.77
C CYS A 26 24.28 -8.27 -3.53
N GLU A 27 23.42 -9.21 -3.15
CA GLU A 27 22.02 -8.91 -2.87
C GLU A 27 21.86 -8.10 -1.57
N ARG A 28 22.72 -8.30 -0.57
CA ARG A 28 22.75 -7.44 0.61
C ARG A 28 23.16 -6.01 0.30
N ALA A 29 24.15 -5.83 -0.56
CA ALA A 29 24.54 -4.51 -1.05
C ALA A 29 23.41 -3.82 -1.81
N ASP A 30 22.68 -4.59 -2.63
CA ASP A 30 21.57 -4.05 -3.42
C ASP A 30 20.30 -3.80 -2.59
N THR A 31 20.05 -4.56 -1.53
CA THR A 31 18.79 -4.50 -0.79
C THR A 31 18.86 -3.82 0.57
N LEU A 32 20.03 -3.77 1.21
CA LEU A 32 20.11 -3.40 2.62
C LEU A 32 21.16 -2.32 2.97
N GLY A 33 21.89 -1.80 1.98
CA GLY A 33 23.01 -0.90 2.25
C GLY A 33 24.14 -1.55 3.05
N ASP A 34 25.23 -0.86 3.22
CA ASP A 34 26.40 -1.36 3.93
C ASP A 34 26.10 -1.67 5.40
N GLY A 35 26.43 -2.87 5.85
CA GLY A 35 26.29 -3.30 7.24
C GLY A 35 24.87 -3.68 7.68
N ALA A 36 24.00 -3.99 6.76
CA ALA A 36 22.61 -4.19 7.03
C ALA A 36 22.26 -5.44 7.85
N ALA A 37 21.16 -5.30 8.57
CA ALA A 37 20.49 -6.37 9.29
C ALA A 37 20.14 -7.55 8.36
N PRO A 38 20.11 -8.78 8.87
CA PRO A 38 19.74 -9.95 8.09
C PRO A 38 18.35 -9.76 7.46
N LEU A 39 18.18 -10.30 6.26
CA LEU A 39 16.91 -10.33 5.56
C LEU A 39 15.86 -11.08 6.38
N MET A 40 14.78 -10.38 6.75
CA MET A 40 13.66 -10.98 7.44
C MET A 40 12.53 -11.28 6.44
N PRO A 41 11.79 -12.37 6.60
CA PRO A 41 10.67 -12.72 5.72
C PRO A 41 9.54 -11.70 5.75
N VAL A 42 9.40 -11.00 6.87
CA VAL A 42 8.45 -9.90 7.09
C VAL A 42 9.14 -8.78 7.84
N PRO A 43 8.63 -7.54 7.80
CA PRO A 43 9.17 -6.45 8.62
C PRO A 43 9.17 -6.80 10.11
N THR A 44 10.32 -6.66 10.76
CA THR A 44 10.45 -6.76 12.23
C THR A 44 10.49 -5.41 12.91
N GLN A 45 10.44 -4.35 12.15
CA GLN A 45 10.30 -2.97 12.59
C GLN A 45 9.37 -2.23 11.62
N MET A 46 8.85 -1.09 12.06
CA MET A 46 8.01 -0.27 11.19
C MET A 46 8.80 0.20 9.97
N VAL A 47 8.21 0.03 8.81
CA VAL A 47 8.66 0.58 7.54
C VAL A 47 7.66 1.63 7.05
N SER A 48 8.11 2.58 6.24
CA SER A 48 7.30 3.70 5.79
C SER A 48 7.34 3.87 4.28
N ASN A 49 6.25 4.34 3.72
CA ASN A 49 6.19 4.81 2.33
C ASN A 49 6.64 6.28 2.17
N GLY A 50 7.04 6.95 3.25
CA GLY A 50 7.45 8.36 3.26
C GLY A 50 6.40 9.33 3.79
N GLU A 51 5.19 8.89 4.03
CA GLU A 51 4.13 9.75 4.57
C GLU A 51 4.21 9.91 6.10
N TYR A 52 4.97 9.05 6.76
CA TYR A 52 5.19 9.09 8.21
C TYR A 52 6.60 8.62 8.58
N PRO A 53 7.17 9.09 9.71
CA PRO A 53 8.47 8.61 10.17
C PRO A 53 8.37 7.18 10.69
N PRO A 54 9.28 6.28 10.29
CA PRO A 54 9.36 4.96 10.90
C PRO A 54 9.83 5.09 12.35
N LEU A 55 9.18 4.35 13.23
CA LEU A 55 9.58 4.32 14.64
C LEU A 55 10.89 3.54 14.82
N PRO A 56 11.65 3.86 15.88
CA PRO A 56 12.69 2.97 16.34
C PRO A 56 12.11 1.59 16.62
N GLN A 57 12.90 0.56 16.37
CA GLN A 57 12.53 -0.79 16.72
C GLN A 57 12.30 -0.90 18.24
N THR A 58 11.12 -1.37 18.62
CA THR A 58 10.78 -1.58 20.02
C THR A 58 11.53 -2.79 20.60
N THR A 59 11.64 -2.88 21.92
CA THR A 59 12.25 -4.06 22.58
C THR A 59 11.56 -5.37 22.16
N ASN A 60 10.24 -5.38 22.02
CA ASN A 60 9.52 -6.57 21.56
C ASN A 60 9.82 -6.89 20.11
N GLN A 61 9.92 -5.92 19.24
CA GLN A 61 10.31 -6.12 17.84
C GLN A 61 11.74 -6.67 17.73
N GLN A 62 12.69 -6.17 18.55
CA GLN A 62 14.04 -6.73 18.65
C GLN A 62 14.03 -8.18 19.13
N ARG A 63 13.17 -8.51 20.10
CA ARG A 63 13.01 -9.90 20.58
C ARG A 63 12.42 -10.80 19.48
N VAL A 64 11.45 -10.34 18.72
CA VAL A 64 10.91 -11.07 17.55
C VAL A 64 12.03 -11.36 16.56
N GLU A 65 12.79 -10.35 16.17
CA GLU A 65 13.91 -10.51 15.23
C GLU A 65 14.97 -11.49 15.73
N ALA A 66 15.40 -11.35 16.96
CA ALA A 66 16.33 -12.30 17.58
C ALA A 66 15.78 -13.74 17.59
N ARG A 67 14.47 -13.89 17.84
CA ARG A 67 13.81 -15.19 17.84
C ARG A 67 13.70 -15.80 16.45
N VAL A 68 13.35 -15.02 15.44
CA VAL A 68 13.36 -15.47 14.03
C VAL A 68 14.74 -15.96 13.64
N ASN A 69 15.77 -15.20 13.98
CA ASN A 69 17.15 -15.57 13.69
C ASN A 69 17.54 -16.92 14.32
N LEU A 70 17.18 -17.12 15.60
CA LEU A 70 17.45 -18.40 16.30
C LEU A 70 16.70 -19.57 15.66
N LEU A 71 15.41 -19.39 15.35
CA LEU A 71 14.60 -20.41 14.69
C LEU A 71 15.15 -20.75 13.30
N ALA A 72 15.60 -19.73 12.56
CA ALA A 72 16.19 -19.92 11.23
C ALA A 72 17.50 -20.73 11.31
N ASP A 73 18.38 -20.43 12.27
CA ASP A 73 19.64 -21.18 12.45
C ASP A 73 19.37 -22.66 12.78
N LEU A 74 18.43 -22.92 13.68
CA LEU A 74 18.08 -24.28 14.08
C LEU A 74 17.42 -25.07 12.94
N ALA A 75 16.47 -24.46 12.23
CA ALA A 75 15.74 -25.10 11.16
C ALA A 75 16.62 -25.33 9.92
N ALA A 76 17.39 -24.33 9.52
CA ALA A 76 18.32 -24.44 8.38
C ALA A 76 19.32 -25.58 8.59
N LYS A 77 19.91 -25.68 9.79
CA LYS A 77 20.79 -26.80 10.15
C LYS A 77 20.08 -28.14 10.06
N LYS A 78 18.85 -28.25 10.56
CA LYS A 78 18.06 -29.49 10.54
C LYS A 78 17.69 -29.90 9.12
N LEU A 79 17.40 -28.93 8.25
CA LEU A 79 17.00 -29.16 6.85
C LEU A 79 18.19 -29.31 5.91
N GLY A 80 19.41 -29.00 6.35
CA GLY A 80 20.61 -29.06 5.51
C GLY A 80 20.64 -27.95 4.44
N VAL A 81 20.00 -26.83 4.69
CA VAL A 81 19.96 -25.67 3.78
C VAL A 81 20.68 -24.47 4.38
N SER A 82 21.02 -23.47 3.56
CA SER A 82 21.55 -22.22 4.08
C SER A 82 20.48 -21.46 4.88
N ARG A 83 20.90 -20.68 5.88
CA ARG A 83 20.00 -19.80 6.64
C ARG A 83 19.24 -18.86 5.71
N ARG A 84 19.92 -18.32 4.70
CA ARG A 84 19.30 -17.45 3.69
C ARG A 84 18.20 -18.19 2.94
N SER A 85 18.50 -19.38 2.41
CA SER A 85 17.48 -20.19 1.69
C SER A 85 16.28 -20.51 2.57
N PHE A 86 16.49 -20.77 3.86
CA PHE A 86 15.41 -20.97 4.82
C PHE A 86 14.56 -19.71 5.00
N LEU A 87 15.20 -18.53 5.21
CA LEU A 87 14.48 -17.27 5.43
C LEU A 87 13.71 -16.79 4.18
N LEU A 88 14.21 -17.11 2.99
CA LEU A 88 13.53 -16.82 1.72
C LEU A 88 12.30 -17.70 1.45
N GLY A 89 12.19 -18.81 2.16
CA GLY A 89 11.12 -19.78 1.95
C GLY A 89 9.96 -19.66 2.96
N SER A 90 8.99 -20.56 2.79
CA SER A 90 7.84 -20.70 3.68
C SER A 90 8.23 -20.97 5.15
N GLY A 91 9.34 -21.63 5.38
CA GLY A 91 9.90 -21.88 6.72
C GLY A 91 10.25 -20.60 7.46
N GLY A 92 10.84 -19.63 6.76
CA GLY A 92 11.14 -18.30 7.31
C GLY A 92 9.88 -17.52 7.68
N MET A 93 8.87 -17.54 6.83
CA MET A 93 7.57 -16.95 7.13
C MET A 93 6.92 -17.59 8.36
N ALA A 94 6.94 -18.93 8.43
CA ALA A 94 6.42 -19.65 9.59
C ALA A 94 7.17 -19.27 10.88
N ALA A 95 8.50 -19.22 10.83
CA ALA A 95 9.33 -18.81 11.95
C ALA A 95 9.00 -17.39 12.43
N SER A 96 8.70 -16.47 11.49
CA SER A 96 8.33 -15.09 11.83
C SER A 96 6.99 -15.03 12.58
N PHE A 97 5.96 -15.71 12.10
CA PHE A 97 4.65 -15.74 12.77
C PHE A 97 4.71 -16.46 14.12
N MET A 98 5.51 -17.53 14.23
CA MET A 98 5.76 -18.21 15.51
C MET A 98 6.46 -17.30 16.51
N ALA A 99 7.50 -16.61 16.10
CA ALA A 99 8.21 -15.66 16.95
C ALA A 99 7.29 -14.52 17.42
N MET A 100 6.44 -14.00 16.56
CA MET A 100 5.43 -13.01 16.92
C MET A 100 4.45 -13.55 17.96
N ASN A 101 3.95 -14.77 17.76
CA ASN A 101 3.04 -15.39 18.74
C ASN A 101 3.70 -15.60 20.11
N GLU A 102 4.96 -15.99 20.15
CA GLU A 102 5.70 -16.17 21.41
C GLU A 102 5.90 -14.84 22.17
N ILE A 103 6.05 -13.72 21.45
CA ILE A 103 6.37 -12.43 22.05
C ILE A 103 5.10 -11.61 22.36
N TYR A 104 4.12 -11.60 21.45
CA TYR A 104 2.95 -10.74 21.56
C TYR A 104 1.70 -11.49 22.01
N GLY A 105 1.61 -12.79 21.78
CA GLY A 105 0.41 -13.60 22.01
C GLY A 105 -0.14 -14.24 20.72
N PRO A 106 -1.23 -15.00 20.80
CA PRO A 106 -1.71 -15.86 19.71
C PRO A 106 -2.44 -15.06 18.62
N TYR A 107 -1.72 -14.23 17.88
CA TYR A 107 -2.28 -13.40 16.80
C TYR A 107 -2.27 -14.09 15.43
N PHE A 108 -1.45 -15.13 15.24
CA PHE A 108 -1.34 -15.81 13.96
C PHE A 108 -1.64 -17.30 14.10
N ASP A 109 -2.47 -17.81 13.21
CA ASP A 109 -2.71 -19.24 13.08
C ASP A 109 -1.57 -19.87 12.28
N ILE A 110 -0.69 -20.56 13.00
CA ILE A 110 0.51 -21.19 12.44
C ILE A 110 0.86 -22.46 13.22
N ASP A 111 0.97 -23.58 12.50
CA ASP A 111 1.44 -24.84 13.05
C ASP A 111 2.99 -24.82 13.08
N PRO A 112 3.64 -25.19 14.20
CA PRO A 112 5.10 -25.34 14.27
C PRO A 112 5.71 -26.25 13.20
N LEU A 113 4.97 -27.24 12.72
CA LEU A 113 5.41 -28.10 11.62
C LEU A 113 5.64 -27.33 10.32
N SER A 114 4.91 -26.25 10.12
CA SER A 114 5.02 -25.35 8.96
C SER A 114 6.42 -24.77 8.76
N MET A 115 7.23 -24.70 9.82
CA MET A 115 8.60 -24.25 9.74
C MET A 115 9.53 -25.26 9.04
N LEU A 116 9.20 -26.56 9.12
CA LEU A 116 10.06 -27.63 8.59
C LEU A 116 9.45 -28.32 7.35
N VAL A 117 8.15 -28.18 7.14
CA VAL A 117 7.40 -28.88 6.10
C VAL A 117 6.61 -27.85 5.28
N PRO A 118 7.08 -27.52 4.05
CA PRO A 118 6.43 -26.56 3.20
C PRO A 118 4.94 -26.85 2.91
N GLU A 119 4.58 -28.14 2.83
CA GLU A 119 3.21 -28.58 2.61
C GLU A 119 2.31 -28.23 3.80
N ALA A 120 2.79 -28.33 5.04
CA ALA A 120 2.06 -27.92 6.24
C ALA A 120 1.84 -26.40 6.25
N TYR A 121 2.85 -25.63 5.83
CA TYR A 121 2.72 -24.19 5.67
C TYR A 121 1.67 -23.84 4.63
N ALA A 122 1.71 -24.48 3.47
CA ALA A 122 0.76 -24.25 2.39
C ALA A 122 -0.69 -24.65 2.78
N GLN A 123 -0.84 -25.70 3.58
CA GLN A 123 -2.14 -26.21 4.01
C GLN A 123 -2.91 -25.25 4.92
N SER A 124 -2.21 -24.54 5.80
CA SER A 124 -2.78 -23.52 6.70
C SER A 124 -2.74 -22.09 6.12
N GLY A 125 -2.12 -21.92 4.95
CA GLY A 125 -1.95 -20.64 4.27
C GLY A 125 -3.16 -20.19 3.44
N PRO A 126 -3.00 -19.08 2.70
CA PRO A 126 -4.02 -18.62 1.76
C PRO A 126 -4.35 -19.73 0.76
N PRO A 127 -5.62 -20.10 0.61
CA PRO A 127 -5.99 -21.19 -0.28
C PRO A 127 -5.75 -20.81 -1.75
N ARG A 128 -5.47 -21.79 -2.59
CA ARG A 128 -5.18 -21.58 -4.03
C ARG A 128 -6.34 -20.95 -4.81
N ASP A 129 -7.56 -21.08 -4.31
CA ASP A 129 -8.77 -20.49 -4.89
C ASP A 129 -9.12 -19.14 -4.29
N LEU A 130 -8.26 -18.59 -3.44
CA LEU A 130 -8.46 -17.27 -2.86
C LEU A 130 -8.46 -16.22 -3.98
N PHE A 131 -9.54 -15.45 -4.06
CA PHE A 131 -9.61 -14.30 -4.92
C PHE A 131 -9.12 -13.08 -4.15
N VAL A 132 -8.01 -12.49 -4.62
CA VAL A 132 -7.41 -11.28 -4.05
C VAL A 132 -7.64 -10.12 -5.00
N PHE A 133 -8.28 -9.08 -4.48
CA PHE A 133 -8.43 -7.80 -5.14
C PHE A 133 -7.74 -6.75 -4.28
N ASP A 134 -6.69 -6.15 -4.80
CA ASP A 134 -5.92 -5.11 -4.13
C ASP A 134 -6.46 -3.73 -4.56
N ASP A 135 -7.12 -3.04 -3.65
CA ASP A 135 -7.80 -1.76 -3.91
C ASP A 135 -6.87 -0.56 -3.97
N GLN A 136 -5.60 -0.74 -3.59
CA GLN A 136 -4.65 0.37 -3.58
C GLN A 136 -3.27 -0.09 -4.01
N LEU A 137 -2.93 0.23 -5.25
CA LEU A 137 -1.63 -0.02 -5.85
C LEU A 137 -1.05 1.25 -6.44
N HIS A 138 0.27 1.36 -6.44
CA HIS A 138 0.99 2.50 -6.96
C HIS A 138 2.16 2.08 -7.85
N MET A 139 2.46 2.91 -8.84
CA MET A 139 3.70 2.91 -9.59
C MET A 139 4.06 4.35 -9.99
N VAL A 140 5.26 4.57 -10.47
CA VAL A 140 5.71 5.89 -10.89
C VAL A 140 6.03 5.91 -12.38
N ARG A 141 5.95 7.10 -12.98
CA ARG A 141 6.38 7.30 -14.37
C ARG A 141 7.90 7.40 -14.45
N GLY A 142 8.49 6.87 -15.52
CA GLY A 142 9.94 6.85 -15.71
C GLY A 142 10.62 8.22 -15.81
N SER A 143 9.88 9.31 -16.02
CA SER A 143 10.41 10.67 -16.02
C SER A 143 10.64 11.24 -14.61
N ARG A 144 10.25 10.54 -13.56
CA ARG A 144 10.52 10.90 -12.17
C ARG A 144 11.69 10.06 -11.67
N PHE A 145 12.88 10.62 -11.78
CA PHE A 145 14.12 9.91 -11.50
C PHE A 145 14.34 9.51 -10.05
N ASP A 146 13.73 10.20 -9.12
CA ASP A 146 13.82 9.89 -7.70
C ASP A 146 12.43 9.95 -7.09
N ALA A 147 11.72 8.84 -7.14
CA ALA A 147 10.39 8.71 -6.54
C ALA A 147 10.44 8.86 -5.01
N ALA A 148 11.59 8.60 -4.41
CA ALA A 148 11.79 8.76 -2.98
C ALA A 148 11.99 10.21 -2.57
N ALA A 149 12.57 11.06 -3.44
CA ALA A 149 12.81 12.47 -3.11
C ALA A 149 11.52 13.24 -2.79
N PRO A 150 10.44 13.12 -3.59
CA PRO A 150 9.17 13.73 -3.25
C PRO A 150 8.59 13.27 -1.91
N LEU A 151 8.65 11.96 -1.64
CA LEU A 151 8.12 11.41 -0.40
C LEU A 151 9.00 11.77 0.81
N ARG A 152 10.32 11.81 0.63
CA ARG A 152 11.22 12.38 1.65
C ARG A 152 10.94 13.85 1.91
N ALA A 153 10.70 14.63 0.86
CA ALA A 153 10.35 16.04 0.99
C ALA A 153 9.01 16.24 1.71
N LEU A 154 8.02 15.36 1.45
CA LEU A 154 6.76 15.35 2.19
C LEU A 154 7.01 15.10 3.68
N ALA A 155 7.83 14.11 4.02
CA ALA A 155 8.16 13.79 5.40
C ALA A 155 8.98 14.88 6.12
N GLN A 156 9.78 15.64 5.40
CA GLN A 156 10.64 16.70 5.93
C GLN A 156 10.02 18.09 5.89
N GLY A 157 9.00 18.28 5.07
CA GLY A 157 8.39 19.58 4.84
C GLY A 157 7.71 20.17 6.06
N PRO A 158 7.61 21.52 6.14
CA PRO A 158 6.91 22.19 7.23
C PRO A 158 5.40 21.90 7.27
N SER A 159 4.86 21.45 6.15
CA SER A 159 3.47 20.96 6.03
C SER A 159 3.35 19.45 6.26
N SER A 160 4.45 18.77 6.58
CA SER A 160 4.37 17.36 6.88
C SER A 160 3.47 17.13 8.08
N THR A 161 2.69 16.08 8.00
CA THR A 161 1.83 15.60 9.09
C THR A 161 2.58 15.32 10.38
N PHE A 162 3.87 15.33 10.29
CA PHE A 162 4.81 15.13 11.38
C PHE A 162 5.27 16.43 12.03
N SER A 163 4.72 17.57 11.60
CA SER A 163 5.02 18.84 12.26
C SER A 163 4.50 18.84 13.70
N LYS A 164 4.99 19.68 14.47
CA LYS A 164 4.69 20.16 15.85
C LYS A 164 3.76 19.37 16.79
N SER A 165 2.78 18.65 16.30
CA SER A 165 1.79 17.93 17.15
C SER A 165 2.18 16.47 17.45
N ASN A 166 3.12 15.90 16.72
CA ASN A 166 3.61 14.56 16.98
C ASN A 166 4.84 14.64 17.92
N PRO A 167 4.80 14.05 19.12
CA PRO A 167 5.91 14.11 20.06
C PRO A 167 7.21 13.48 19.56
N LEU A 168 7.15 12.61 18.53
CA LEU A 168 8.35 12.11 17.84
C LEU A 168 8.99 13.15 16.91
N ASN A 169 8.27 14.19 16.56
CA ASN A 169 8.72 15.23 15.66
C ASN A 169 9.37 16.42 16.34
N GLY A 170 9.56 16.34 17.64
CA GLY A 170 9.89 17.49 18.48
C GLY A 170 11.28 18.09 18.29
N LYS A 171 12.18 17.48 17.51
CA LYS A 171 13.52 18.05 17.30
C LYS A 171 14.04 17.69 15.92
N ARG A 172 14.38 18.71 15.15
CA ARG A 172 15.23 18.55 13.96
C ARG A 172 16.54 17.93 14.40
N GLN A 173 16.92 16.83 13.78
CA GLN A 173 18.20 16.20 13.99
C GLN A 173 19.16 16.63 12.88
N LYS A 174 20.40 16.87 13.24
CA LYS A 174 21.48 17.03 12.27
C LYS A 174 22.12 15.68 12.04
N ASP A 175 22.36 15.35 10.79
CA ASP A 175 23.17 14.18 10.46
C ASP A 175 24.67 14.46 10.72
N GLU A 176 25.51 13.47 10.43
CA GLU A 176 26.96 13.55 10.59
C GLU A 176 27.62 14.66 9.76
N ASN A 177 26.95 15.14 8.70
CA ASN A 177 27.41 16.24 7.86
C ASN A 177 26.83 17.59 8.32
N GLY A 178 26.02 17.61 9.38
CA GLY A 178 25.37 18.80 9.89
C GLY A 178 24.08 19.19 9.14
N ASP A 179 23.60 18.38 8.22
CA ASP A 179 22.37 18.62 7.48
C ASP A 179 21.15 18.35 8.35
N GLU A 180 20.20 19.28 8.37
CA GLU A 180 18.96 19.14 9.11
C GLU A 180 17.92 18.33 8.31
N TRP A 181 17.47 17.24 8.90
CA TRP A 181 16.50 16.32 8.29
C TRP A 181 15.10 16.38 8.92
N GLY A 182 14.74 17.47 9.53
CA GLY A 182 13.49 17.53 10.27
C GLY A 182 13.47 16.45 11.37
N VAL A 183 12.46 15.58 11.32
CA VAL A 183 12.40 14.39 12.18
C VAL A 183 13.17 13.20 11.62
N TRP A 184 13.62 13.29 10.40
CA TRP A 184 14.27 12.21 9.68
C TRP A 184 15.75 12.50 9.56
N ASN A 185 16.53 11.70 10.24
CA ASN A 185 17.95 11.63 9.97
C ASN A 185 18.15 10.91 8.62
N ARG A 186 19.18 11.30 7.88
CA ARG A 186 19.59 10.65 6.63
C ARG A 186 19.82 9.15 6.79
N ALA A 187 20.34 8.73 7.94
CA ALA A 187 20.48 7.33 8.32
C ALA A 187 19.14 6.57 8.44
N LEU A 188 18.01 7.26 8.50
CA LEU A 188 16.69 6.64 8.53
C LEU A 188 16.17 6.26 7.13
N VAL A 189 16.79 6.79 6.09
CA VAL A 189 16.50 6.40 4.71
C VAL A 189 17.21 5.08 4.47
N GLY A 190 16.50 4.00 4.66
CA GLY A 190 16.99 2.67 4.27
C GLY A 190 17.00 2.60 2.76
N LEU A 191 18.09 2.11 2.22
CA LEU A 191 18.26 1.55 0.92
C LEU A 191 18.10 2.38 -0.32
N PRO A 192 18.93 2.09 -1.32
CA PRO A 192 18.85 2.76 -2.59
C PRO A 192 17.45 2.56 -3.14
N ASN A 193 16.64 3.61 -3.07
CA ASN A 193 15.42 3.69 -3.80
C ASN A 193 15.80 3.95 -5.24
N SER A 194 16.16 2.87 -5.90
CA SER A 194 16.31 2.91 -7.33
C SER A 194 14.93 3.20 -7.92
N PRO A 195 14.80 4.19 -8.83
CA PRO A 195 13.56 4.46 -9.53
C PRO A 195 12.97 3.21 -10.16
N GLU A 196 13.80 2.28 -10.58
CA GLU A 196 13.43 1.00 -11.19
C GLU A 196 12.51 0.17 -10.29
N ASN A 197 12.64 0.32 -8.97
CA ASN A 197 11.79 -0.37 -8.00
C ASN A 197 10.31 0.03 -8.07
N PHE A 198 9.98 1.14 -8.72
CA PHE A 198 8.62 1.68 -8.77
C PHE A 198 8.08 1.78 -10.19
N LEU A 199 8.85 1.37 -11.21
CA LEU A 199 8.41 1.35 -12.59
C LEU A 199 7.47 0.18 -12.88
N ILE A 200 6.79 0.25 -14.01
CA ILE A 200 5.79 -0.75 -14.43
C ILE A 200 6.34 -2.19 -14.44
N THR A 201 7.60 -2.38 -14.78
CA THR A 201 8.25 -3.70 -14.82
C THR A 201 8.26 -4.33 -13.43
N GLN A 202 8.80 -3.58 -12.46
CA GLN A 202 8.86 -4.04 -11.08
C GLN A 202 7.47 -4.15 -10.47
N PHE A 203 6.56 -3.22 -10.80
CA PHE A 203 5.17 -3.29 -10.41
C PHE A 203 4.51 -4.60 -10.86
N ILE A 204 4.68 -5.00 -12.13
CA ILE A 204 4.11 -6.25 -12.62
C ILE A 204 4.72 -7.45 -11.90
N LYS A 205 6.04 -7.44 -11.69
CA LYS A 205 6.72 -8.49 -10.93
C LYS A 205 6.16 -8.59 -9.51
N ASP A 206 6.20 -7.51 -8.73
CA ASP A 206 5.81 -7.52 -7.32
C ASP A 206 4.33 -7.86 -7.12
N VAL A 207 3.45 -7.30 -7.96
CA VAL A 207 2.01 -7.44 -7.79
C VAL A 207 1.47 -8.73 -8.40
N TYR A 208 1.91 -9.08 -9.60
CA TYR A 208 1.28 -10.19 -10.33
C TYR A 208 2.10 -11.47 -10.41
N LEU A 209 3.44 -11.38 -10.35
CA LEU A 209 4.29 -12.57 -10.39
C LEU A 209 4.66 -13.05 -8.99
N ASP A 210 5.01 -12.14 -8.09
CA ASP A 210 5.44 -12.45 -6.73
C ASP A 210 4.29 -12.45 -5.71
N SER A 211 3.04 -12.31 -6.14
CA SER A 211 1.90 -12.35 -5.24
C SER A 211 0.67 -13.07 -5.82
N GLN A 212 -0.28 -13.34 -4.94
CA GLN A 212 -1.58 -13.96 -5.28
C GLN A 212 -2.63 -12.94 -5.76
N VAL A 213 -2.27 -11.68 -5.97
CA VAL A 213 -3.21 -10.67 -6.47
C VAL A 213 -3.80 -11.09 -7.82
N ASN A 214 -5.10 -11.16 -7.89
CA ASN A 214 -5.85 -11.49 -9.11
C ASN A 214 -6.23 -10.23 -9.87
N VAL A 215 -6.63 -9.20 -9.15
CA VAL A 215 -7.02 -7.90 -9.69
C VAL A 215 -6.40 -6.81 -8.83
N GLY A 216 -5.85 -5.80 -9.47
CA GLY A 216 -5.30 -4.64 -8.79
C GLY A 216 -5.94 -3.34 -9.27
N LEU A 217 -6.17 -2.41 -8.38
CA LEU A 217 -6.65 -1.07 -8.68
C LEU A 217 -5.50 -0.08 -8.59
N LEU A 218 -5.09 0.45 -9.74
CA LEU A 218 -3.97 1.36 -9.83
C LEU A 218 -4.40 2.78 -9.42
N SER A 219 -3.74 3.30 -8.42
CA SER A 219 -3.94 4.64 -7.88
C SER A 219 -2.84 5.58 -8.35
N ASN A 220 -3.21 6.80 -8.61
CA ASN A 220 -2.30 7.91 -8.85
C ASN A 220 -2.25 8.84 -7.63
N VAL A 221 -1.21 9.65 -7.56
CA VAL A 221 -1.00 10.64 -6.51
C VAL A 221 -0.94 12.02 -7.17
N PRO A 222 -1.76 12.99 -6.74
CA PRO A 222 -1.76 14.32 -7.31
C PRO A 222 -0.44 15.05 -7.04
N ALA A 223 -0.14 16.02 -7.87
CA ALA A 223 0.98 16.93 -7.66
C ALA A 223 0.86 17.63 -6.30
N GLY A 224 1.97 18.05 -5.78
CA GLY A 224 2.04 18.85 -4.57
C GLY A 224 1.93 18.06 -3.25
N VAL A 225 1.26 16.90 -3.23
CA VAL A 225 1.35 15.97 -2.08
C VAL A 225 2.77 15.45 -1.94
N VAL A 226 3.47 15.32 -3.06
CA VAL A 226 4.82 14.77 -3.15
C VAL A 226 5.87 15.77 -3.63
N ASP A 227 5.52 17.04 -3.75
CA ASP A 227 6.46 18.05 -4.20
C ASP A 227 7.36 18.53 -3.05
N PRO A 228 8.64 18.85 -3.33
CA PRO A 228 9.57 19.30 -2.31
C PRO A 228 9.13 20.62 -1.69
N PRO A 229 9.55 20.91 -0.45
CA PRO A 229 9.29 22.19 0.19
C PRO A 229 9.75 23.36 -0.69
N GLY A 230 8.87 24.33 -0.89
CA GLY A 230 9.15 25.50 -1.73
C GLY A 230 8.81 25.33 -3.21
N ALA A 231 8.35 24.17 -3.64
CA ALA A 231 7.79 24.00 -4.98
C ALA A 231 6.61 24.97 -5.20
N VAL A 232 6.47 25.41 -6.44
CA VAL A 232 5.35 26.26 -6.82
C VAL A 232 4.09 25.42 -6.88
N THR A 233 3.10 25.80 -6.13
CA THR A 233 1.83 25.08 -6.11
C THR A 233 1.10 25.24 -7.43
N PRO A 234 0.59 24.14 -8.00
CA PRO A 234 -0.15 24.18 -9.26
C PRO A 234 -1.38 25.07 -9.18
N ARG A 235 -1.54 25.95 -10.17
CA ARG A 235 -2.70 26.86 -10.29
C ARG A 235 -3.80 26.31 -11.19
N ASN A 236 -3.46 25.28 -11.98
CA ASN A 236 -4.36 24.64 -12.92
C ASN A 236 -3.95 23.18 -13.15
N ILE A 237 -4.82 22.44 -13.83
CA ILE A 237 -4.59 21.00 -14.13
C ILE A 237 -3.30 20.76 -14.90
N ALA A 238 -2.99 21.58 -15.89
CA ALA A 238 -1.78 21.39 -16.72
C ALA A 238 -0.47 21.54 -15.90
N GLU A 239 -0.48 22.42 -14.91
CA GLU A 239 0.63 22.55 -13.96
C GLU A 239 0.67 21.37 -12.99
N ALA A 240 -0.49 20.93 -12.48
CA ALA A 240 -0.59 19.77 -11.60
C ALA A 240 -0.05 18.50 -12.26
N GLN A 241 -0.40 18.24 -13.51
CA GLN A 241 0.06 17.07 -14.26
C GLN A 241 1.59 16.98 -14.40
N LYS A 242 2.30 18.09 -14.36
CA LYS A 242 3.77 18.09 -14.39
C LYS A 242 4.36 17.51 -13.10
N GLY A 243 3.69 17.71 -11.97
CA GLY A 243 4.09 17.24 -10.65
C GLY A 243 3.56 15.85 -10.29
N GLU A 244 2.56 15.32 -10.97
CA GLU A 244 1.96 14.01 -10.66
C GLU A 244 3.01 12.87 -10.79
N ILE A 245 3.02 11.96 -9.84
CA ILE A 245 3.87 10.76 -9.89
C ILE A 245 3.48 9.89 -11.09
N LEU A 246 2.19 9.75 -11.33
CA LEU A 246 1.59 9.08 -12.46
C LEU A 246 0.33 9.85 -12.86
N THR A 247 0.22 10.25 -14.13
CA THR A 247 -0.98 10.97 -14.58
C THR A 247 -2.17 10.02 -14.75
N ALA A 248 -3.38 10.56 -14.73
CA ALA A 248 -4.58 9.75 -14.97
C ALA A 248 -4.53 9.04 -16.34
N ALA A 249 -4.00 9.70 -17.37
CA ALA A 249 -3.82 9.10 -18.70
C ALA A 249 -2.81 7.94 -18.68
N GLN A 250 -1.70 8.07 -17.94
CA GLN A 250 -0.72 6.98 -17.78
C GLN A 250 -1.31 5.83 -16.96
N THR A 251 -2.12 6.13 -15.95
CA THR A 251 -2.82 5.11 -15.14
C THR A 251 -3.76 4.28 -16.02
N ALA A 252 -4.56 4.93 -16.87
CA ALA A 252 -5.44 4.26 -17.82
C ALA A 252 -4.66 3.45 -18.85
N ALA A 253 -3.55 3.98 -19.37
CA ALA A 253 -2.68 3.28 -20.31
C ALA A 253 -2.04 2.03 -19.70
N ALA A 254 -1.58 2.10 -18.45
CA ALA A 254 -1.03 0.94 -17.73
C ALA A 254 -2.10 -0.14 -17.51
N ARG A 255 -3.32 0.24 -17.11
CA ARG A 255 -4.47 -0.67 -17.04
C ARG A 255 -4.70 -1.39 -18.37
N ASP A 256 -4.79 -0.64 -19.45
CA ASP A 256 -5.09 -1.20 -20.77
C ASP A 256 -3.97 -2.12 -21.25
N PHE A 257 -2.73 -1.82 -20.94
CA PHE A 257 -1.59 -2.68 -21.22
C PHE A 257 -1.66 -3.99 -20.45
N VAL A 258 -1.79 -3.95 -19.12
CA VAL A 258 -1.83 -5.15 -18.28
C VAL A 258 -3.00 -6.04 -18.69
N ASN A 259 -4.19 -5.46 -18.91
CA ASN A 259 -5.36 -6.21 -19.35
C ASN A 259 -5.18 -6.84 -20.74
N THR A 260 -4.48 -6.15 -21.63
CA THR A 260 -4.18 -6.66 -22.98
C THR A 260 -3.22 -7.84 -22.92
N VAL A 261 -2.12 -7.72 -22.20
CA VAL A 261 -1.10 -8.79 -22.14
C VAL A 261 -1.59 -10.00 -21.34
N SER A 262 -2.44 -9.78 -20.33
CA SER A 262 -3.02 -10.87 -19.54
C SER A 262 -4.21 -11.55 -20.24
N GLY A 263 -4.78 -10.93 -21.28
CA GLY A 263 -6.00 -11.41 -21.94
C GLY A 263 -7.22 -11.45 -21.01
N SER A 264 -7.20 -10.69 -19.92
CA SER A 264 -8.25 -10.67 -18.90
C SER A 264 -8.23 -9.35 -18.11
N GLN A 265 -9.31 -9.06 -17.38
CA GLN A 265 -9.40 -7.85 -16.57
C GLN A 265 -8.65 -8.06 -15.24
N ARG A 266 -7.36 -7.76 -15.26
CA ARG A 266 -6.44 -7.88 -14.10
C ARG A 266 -6.16 -6.55 -13.42
N MET A 267 -6.36 -5.43 -14.14
CA MET A 267 -6.13 -4.11 -13.60
C MET A 267 -7.33 -3.20 -13.85
N LEU A 268 -7.68 -2.45 -12.84
CA LEU A 268 -8.57 -1.31 -12.86
C LEU A 268 -7.75 -0.03 -12.64
N ALA A 269 -8.32 1.12 -12.96
CA ALA A 269 -7.63 2.40 -12.88
C ALA A 269 -8.53 3.49 -12.29
N HIS A 270 -7.99 4.23 -11.33
CA HIS A 270 -8.57 5.49 -10.91
C HIS A 270 -8.31 6.59 -11.94
N ALA A 271 -9.23 7.57 -11.99
CA ALA A 271 -8.92 8.92 -12.40
C ALA A 271 -8.68 9.81 -11.18
N LEU A 272 -7.98 10.92 -11.38
CA LEU A 272 -7.72 11.88 -10.32
C LEU A 272 -8.96 12.74 -10.05
N LEU A 273 -9.32 12.81 -8.77
CA LEU A 273 -10.43 13.60 -8.27
C LEU A 273 -9.90 14.97 -7.80
N TYR A 274 -9.87 15.93 -8.70
CA TYR A 274 -9.66 17.33 -8.38
C TYR A 274 -11.00 18.01 -8.14
N VAL A 275 -11.32 18.25 -6.87
CA VAL A 275 -12.63 18.74 -6.43
C VAL A 275 -12.76 20.24 -6.68
N GLY A 276 -13.96 20.68 -7.02
CA GLY A 276 -14.32 22.09 -7.18
C GLY A 276 -14.79 22.47 -8.57
N LYS A 277 -15.56 23.55 -8.64
CA LYS A 277 -16.23 24.02 -9.87
C LYS A 277 -15.26 24.29 -11.02
N GLY A 278 -14.04 24.77 -10.73
CA GLY A 278 -13.01 25.03 -11.73
C GLY A 278 -12.43 23.78 -12.41
N ASN A 279 -12.68 22.60 -11.85
CA ASN A 279 -12.11 21.33 -12.32
C ASN A 279 -13.14 20.41 -13.00
N LEU A 280 -14.40 20.81 -13.13
CA LEU A 280 -15.47 19.96 -13.66
C LEU A 280 -15.24 19.52 -15.11
N ASP A 281 -14.63 20.36 -15.92
CA ASP A 281 -14.32 20.00 -17.32
C ASP A 281 -13.27 18.91 -17.38
N TYR A 282 -12.28 18.94 -16.47
CA TYR A 282 -11.29 17.86 -16.38
C TYR A 282 -11.92 16.54 -15.90
N ILE A 283 -12.87 16.58 -14.97
CA ILE A 283 -13.63 15.39 -14.57
C ILE A 283 -14.39 14.79 -15.77
N ARG A 284 -15.05 15.62 -16.58
CA ARG A 284 -15.73 15.16 -17.82
C ARG A 284 -14.73 14.56 -18.80
N GLN A 285 -13.63 15.26 -19.06
CA GLN A 285 -12.59 14.79 -19.97
C GLN A 285 -12.04 13.42 -19.56
N GLN A 286 -11.69 13.25 -18.29
CA GLN A 286 -11.22 11.95 -17.80
C GLN A 286 -12.29 10.86 -17.97
N ALA A 287 -13.55 11.16 -17.68
CA ALA A 287 -14.63 10.19 -17.82
C ALA A 287 -14.82 9.74 -19.28
N GLU A 288 -14.74 10.66 -20.22
CA GLU A 288 -14.96 10.41 -21.65
C GLU A 288 -13.75 9.73 -22.32
N GLU A 289 -12.56 10.25 -22.08
CA GLU A 289 -11.34 9.81 -22.75
C GLU A 289 -10.71 8.58 -22.09
N LEU A 290 -10.63 8.57 -20.73
CA LEU A 290 -9.89 7.56 -19.98
C LEU A 290 -10.77 6.42 -19.45
N LYS A 291 -12.08 6.65 -19.37
CA LYS A 291 -13.06 5.65 -18.90
C LYS A 291 -12.62 4.99 -17.58
N PRO A 292 -12.41 5.77 -16.53
CA PRO A 292 -11.90 5.25 -15.27
C PRO A 292 -12.88 4.26 -14.63
N ASP A 293 -12.35 3.42 -13.75
CA ASP A 293 -13.16 2.47 -13.00
C ASP A 293 -13.67 3.08 -11.69
N SER A 294 -12.99 4.12 -11.18
CA SER A 294 -13.35 4.88 -9.98
C SER A 294 -12.51 6.16 -9.88
N TRP A 295 -12.62 6.89 -8.77
CA TRP A 295 -12.00 8.19 -8.55
C TRP A 295 -11.08 8.16 -7.34
N LYS A 296 -9.87 8.69 -7.46
CA LYS A 296 -8.91 8.84 -6.36
C LYS A 296 -8.71 10.32 -6.03
N GLY A 297 -9.02 10.68 -4.79
CA GLY A 297 -8.84 12.02 -4.26
C GLY A 297 -7.94 12.09 -3.04
N TYR A 298 -7.41 13.27 -2.80
CA TYR A 298 -6.66 13.63 -1.61
C TYR A 298 -7.28 14.92 -1.06
N ASN A 299 -8.01 14.81 0.03
CA ASN A 299 -8.71 15.96 0.60
C ASN A 299 -7.80 16.87 1.44
N ILE A 300 -6.61 16.40 1.77
CA ILE A 300 -5.63 17.10 2.58
C ILE A 300 -4.93 18.26 1.86
N GLY A 301 -5.01 18.32 0.51
CA GLY A 301 -4.32 19.35 -0.27
C GLY A 301 -2.81 19.24 -0.17
N THR A 302 -2.12 20.33 -0.49
CA THR A 302 -0.65 20.30 -0.58
C THR A 302 0.06 21.36 0.23
N SER A 303 -0.50 22.53 0.38
CA SER A 303 0.12 23.57 1.18
C SER A 303 -0.87 24.65 1.61
N ALA A 304 -0.50 25.34 2.67
CA ALA A 304 -1.23 26.48 3.20
C ALA A 304 -1.46 27.63 2.18
N LYS A 305 -0.65 27.73 1.14
CA LYS A 305 -0.70 28.84 0.18
C LYS A 305 -1.79 28.71 -0.88
N VAL A 306 -2.34 27.52 -1.09
CA VAL A 306 -3.31 27.23 -2.17
C VAL A 306 -4.70 26.95 -1.68
N ASP A 307 -4.88 26.78 -0.40
CA ASP A 307 -6.13 26.34 0.19
C ASP A 307 -7.31 27.25 -0.18
N ASN A 308 -7.06 28.52 -0.35
CA ASN A 308 -8.09 29.52 -0.61
C ASN A 308 -8.27 29.88 -2.09
N ASP A 309 -7.46 29.30 -2.98
CA ASP A 309 -7.67 29.50 -4.42
C ASP A 309 -8.77 28.57 -4.92
N PRO A 310 -9.98 29.09 -5.26
CA PRO A 310 -11.08 28.26 -5.71
C PRO A 310 -10.83 27.54 -7.02
N LEU A 311 -9.79 27.92 -7.75
CA LEU A 311 -9.41 27.33 -9.04
C LEU A 311 -8.29 26.30 -8.88
N SER A 312 -7.61 26.26 -7.73
CA SER A 312 -6.53 25.30 -7.54
C SER A 312 -7.05 23.86 -7.51
N PRO A 313 -6.46 22.96 -8.32
CA PRO A 313 -6.79 21.54 -8.25
C PRO A 313 -6.35 20.92 -6.92
N MET A 314 -5.45 21.56 -6.19
CA MET A 314 -4.80 21.03 -5.00
C MET A 314 -5.35 21.63 -3.70
N ARG A 315 -6.50 22.26 -3.73
CA ARG A 315 -7.13 22.82 -2.52
C ARG A 315 -7.50 21.74 -1.51
N GLN A 316 -7.44 22.09 -0.24
CA GLN A 316 -8.03 21.27 0.81
C GLN A 316 -9.57 21.32 0.73
N TRP A 317 -10.23 20.21 0.99
CA TRP A 317 -11.68 20.12 0.90
C TRP A 317 -12.25 19.11 1.89
N ARG A 318 -13.50 19.29 2.22
CA ARG A 318 -14.29 18.36 3.04
C ARG A 318 -15.34 17.69 2.15
N HIS A 319 -15.70 16.45 2.47
CA HIS A 319 -16.76 15.74 1.74
C HIS A 319 -18.12 16.42 1.87
N ASP A 320 -18.39 17.07 3.00
CA ASP A 320 -19.66 17.78 3.28
C ASP A 320 -19.68 19.24 2.80
N ASP A 321 -18.67 19.69 2.08
CA ASP A 321 -18.60 21.06 1.56
C ASP A 321 -19.48 21.20 0.31
N GLU A 322 -20.66 21.82 0.49
CA GLU A 322 -21.65 21.99 -0.56
C GLU A 322 -21.17 22.91 -1.69
N ALA A 323 -20.29 23.85 -1.40
CA ALA A 323 -19.78 24.78 -2.41
C ALA A 323 -18.64 24.16 -3.25
N VAL A 324 -17.88 23.26 -2.66
CA VAL A 324 -16.64 22.73 -3.24
C VAL A 324 -16.79 21.29 -3.72
N ALA A 325 -17.20 20.37 -2.84
CA ALA A 325 -17.27 18.94 -3.14
C ALA A 325 -18.53 18.58 -3.94
N TYR A 326 -19.68 19.11 -3.57
CA TYR A 326 -20.97 18.71 -4.13
C TYR A 326 -21.10 18.93 -5.64
N PRO A 327 -20.62 20.01 -6.25
CA PRO A 327 -20.66 20.14 -7.71
C PRO A 327 -19.91 19.02 -8.45
N THR A 328 -18.83 18.52 -7.84
CA THR A 328 -18.07 17.39 -8.39
C THR A 328 -18.82 16.07 -8.19
N PHE A 329 -19.43 15.86 -7.03
CA PHE A 329 -20.22 14.66 -6.74
C PHE A 329 -21.49 14.59 -7.61
N GLU A 330 -22.17 15.71 -7.82
CA GLU A 330 -23.31 15.80 -8.73
C GLU A 330 -22.93 15.41 -10.16
N LEU A 331 -21.80 15.93 -10.64
CA LEU A 331 -21.31 15.58 -11.97
C LEU A 331 -20.98 14.09 -12.07
N ILE A 332 -20.21 13.54 -11.11
CA ILE A 332 -19.85 12.11 -11.11
C ILE A 332 -21.10 11.24 -11.06
N GLN A 333 -22.07 11.56 -10.20
CA GLN A 333 -23.33 10.82 -10.13
C GLN A 333 -24.12 10.88 -11.45
N SER A 334 -24.15 12.03 -12.12
CA SER A 334 -24.82 12.17 -13.42
C SER A 334 -24.12 11.36 -14.52
N LEU A 335 -22.79 11.32 -14.51
CA LEU A 335 -22.00 10.51 -15.44
C LEU A 335 -22.16 9.01 -15.14
N TYR A 336 -22.19 8.63 -13.87
CA TYR A 336 -22.41 7.25 -13.45
C TYR A 336 -23.70 6.66 -14.01
N GLU A 337 -24.80 7.40 -13.97
CA GLU A 337 -26.07 6.93 -14.54
C GLU A 337 -25.95 6.50 -16.01
N LYS A 338 -25.01 7.07 -16.76
CA LYS A 338 -24.77 6.74 -18.16
C LYS A 338 -23.86 5.52 -18.34
N VAL A 339 -22.91 5.29 -17.42
CA VAL A 339 -21.85 4.28 -17.57
C VAL A 339 -21.97 3.09 -16.63
N LYS A 340 -22.88 3.11 -15.66
CA LYS A 340 -22.98 2.11 -14.55
C LYS A 340 -23.08 0.65 -15.00
N LYS A 341 -23.58 0.40 -16.21
CA LYS A 341 -23.67 -0.94 -16.78
C LYS A 341 -22.28 -1.50 -17.11
N ASP A 342 -21.41 -0.66 -17.65
CA ASP A 342 -20.08 -1.04 -18.12
C ASP A 342 -18.99 -0.73 -17.09
N LYS A 343 -19.24 0.24 -16.21
CA LYS A 343 -18.34 0.72 -15.15
C LYS A 343 -19.09 0.79 -13.80
N PRO A 344 -19.42 -0.35 -13.19
CA PRO A 344 -20.19 -0.36 -11.93
C PRO A 344 -19.51 0.37 -10.79
N GLY A 345 -18.16 0.39 -10.73
CA GLY A 345 -17.38 1.08 -9.71
C GLY A 345 -17.17 2.57 -9.95
N PHE A 346 -17.69 3.14 -11.05
CA PHE A 346 -17.47 4.54 -11.40
C PHE A 346 -18.01 5.53 -10.33
N ASN A 347 -18.94 5.11 -9.50
CA ASN A 347 -19.48 5.89 -8.37
C ASN A 347 -18.67 5.76 -7.08
N ASN A 348 -17.53 5.05 -7.10
CA ASN A 348 -16.65 4.91 -5.95
C ASN A 348 -15.74 6.15 -5.86
N ILE A 349 -15.87 6.88 -4.75
CA ILE A 349 -15.06 8.03 -4.38
C ILE A 349 -14.05 7.56 -3.34
N CYS A 350 -12.83 7.28 -3.79
CA CYS A 350 -11.75 6.77 -2.97
C CYS A 350 -10.87 7.93 -2.53
N VAL A 351 -10.76 8.17 -1.24
CA VAL A 351 -10.06 9.35 -0.73
C VAL A 351 -9.00 8.96 0.28
N HIS A 352 -7.77 9.41 0.03
CA HIS A 352 -6.71 9.41 1.02
C HIS A 352 -7.14 10.29 2.19
N LYS A 353 -7.48 9.65 3.31
CA LYS A 353 -8.00 10.31 4.50
C LYS A 353 -7.51 9.56 5.73
N GLY A 354 -6.55 10.12 6.35
CA GLY A 354 -5.74 9.49 7.40
C GLY A 354 -4.27 9.73 7.09
N LEU A 355 -3.38 9.21 7.92
CA LEU A 355 -1.94 9.43 7.88
C LEU A 355 -1.53 10.92 8.00
N VAL A 356 -2.48 11.77 8.31
CA VAL A 356 -2.31 13.21 8.50
C VAL A 356 -2.89 13.61 9.84
N ASP A 357 -2.14 14.33 10.67
CA ASP A 357 -2.64 14.84 11.94
C ASP A 357 -3.24 16.23 11.78
N ASN A 358 -2.44 17.19 11.45
CA ASN A 358 -2.86 18.58 11.40
C ASN A 358 -2.24 19.27 10.18
N MET A 359 -2.87 19.11 9.02
CA MET A 359 -2.42 19.80 7.81
C MET A 359 -2.91 21.26 7.81
N PRO A 360 -2.01 22.24 8.04
CA PRO A 360 -2.40 23.63 7.88
C PRO A 360 -2.82 23.92 6.41
N PRO A 361 -3.73 24.88 6.18
CA PRO A 361 -4.42 25.70 7.17
C PRO A 361 -5.67 25.04 7.76
N ARG A 362 -6.14 23.92 7.24
CA ARG A 362 -7.40 23.26 7.61
C ARG A 362 -7.15 21.84 8.13
N PRO A 363 -6.70 21.69 9.38
CA PRO A 363 -6.40 20.36 9.93
C PRO A 363 -7.63 19.43 9.99
N GLU A 364 -8.83 19.98 10.04
CA GLU A 364 -10.08 19.22 10.09
C GLU A 364 -10.41 18.43 8.83
N VAL A 365 -9.75 18.69 7.70
CA VAL A 365 -10.03 17.96 6.45
C VAL A 365 -9.67 16.48 6.52
N GLY A 366 -8.69 16.11 7.34
CA GLY A 366 -8.34 14.70 7.62
C GLY A 366 -9.35 13.98 8.51
N HIS A 367 -10.13 14.72 9.30
CA HIS A 367 -11.05 14.17 10.29
C HIS A 367 -12.28 13.52 9.64
N PRO A 368 -12.83 12.40 10.15
CA PRO A 368 -13.95 11.68 9.53
C PRO A 368 -15.32 12.35 9.69
N SER A 369 -15.43 13.48 10.41
CA SER A 369 -16.72 14.14 10.72
C SER A 369 -17.48 14.67 9.49
N ASP A 370 -16.84 14.78 8.34
CA ASP A 370 -17.44 15.23 7.09
C ASP A 370 -18.16 14.10 6.32
N LEU A 371 -17.86 12.85 6.62
CA LEU A 371 -18.40 11.70 5.91
C LEU A 371 -19.89 11.46 6.16
N PRO A 372 -20.42 11.58 7.40
CA PRO A 372 -21.82 11.27 7.65
C PRO A 372 -22.83 12.12 6.88
N LYS A 373 -22.55 13.41 6.73
CA LYS A 373 -23.41 14.30 5.93
C LYS A 373 -23.32 13.96 4.46
N ALA A 374 -22.09 13.87 3.93
CA ALA A 374 -21.88 13.54 2.53
C ALA A 374 -22.51 12.20 2.13
N ALA A 375 -22.33 11.16 2.95
CA ALA A 375 -22.90 9.84 2.67
C ALA A 375 -24.43 9.82 2.65
N ARG A 376 -25.08 10.62 3.50
CA ARG A 376 -26.55 10.76 3.49
C ARG A 376 -27.04 11.57 2.31
N ASP A 377 -26.35 12.64 1.96
CA ASP A 377 -26.75 13.53 0.85
C ASP A 377 -26.50 12.88 -0.52
N TRP A 378 -25.52 11.96 -0.60
CA TRP A 378 -25.13 11.27 -1.84
C TRP A 378 -25.25 9.73 -1.72
N PRO A 379 -26.45 9.17 -1.51
CA PRO A 379 -26.63 7.74 -1.24
C PRO A 379 -26.28 6.83 -2.43
N LYS A 380 -26.13 7.37 -3.64
CA LYS A 380 -25.72 6.63 -4.83
C LYS A 380 -24.21 6.62 -5.05
N LEU A 381 -23.45 7.41 -4.30
CA LEU A 381 -22.00 7.39 -4.31
C LEU A 381 -21.49 6.52 -3.16
N ASN A 382 -20.41 5.81 -3.37
CA ASN A 382 -19.70 5.10 -2.31
C ASN A 382 -18.47 5.92 -1.88
N PHE A 383 -18.29 6.08 -0.59
CA PHE A 383 -17.14 6.77 -0.01
C PHE A 383 -16.20 5.76 0.60
N ILE A 384 -15.07 5.51 -0.07
CA ILE A 384 -14.04 4.60 0.38
C ILE A 384 -12.91 5.41 1.01
N THR A 385 -12.78 5.30 2.33
CA THR A 385 -11.75 6.03 3.09
C THR A 385 -10.49 5.18 3.15
N TYR A 386 -9.48 5.63 2.43
CA TYR A 386 -8.18 4.96 2.40
C TYR A 386 -7.45 5.15 3.73
N HIS A 387 -6.72 4.11 4.13
CA HIS A 387 -5.99 3.98 5.37
C HIS A 387 -6.88 3.93 6.62
N ALA A 388 -8.18 3.57 6.45
CA ALA A 388 -9.15 3.49 7.55
C ALA A 388 -9.15 4.72 8.46
N CYS A 389 -8.84 5.89 7.92
CA CYS A 389 -8.75 7.17 8.62
C CYS A 389 -7.76 7.17 9.80
N ILE A 390 -6.67 6.39 9.74
CA ILE A 390 -5.73 6.30 10.86
C ILE A 390 -4.93 7.60 11.01
N GLN A 391 -4.67 7.98 12.26
CA GLN A 391 -3.74 9.06 12.57
C GLN A 391 -2.31 8.54 12.72
N PRO A 392 -1.27 9.25 12.27
CA PRO A 392 0.12 8.81 12.40
C PRO A 392 0.58 8.52 13.83
N ALA A 393 0.02 9.21 14.83
CA ALA A 393 0.30 8.99 16.24
C ALA A 393 0.03 7.55 16.71
N PHE A 394 -0.79 6.80 15.95
CA PHE A 394 -1.07 5.39 16.25
C PHE A 394 0.09 4.46 16.08
N PHE A 395 1.01 4.79 15.19
CA PHE A 395 2.22 4.03 15.04
C PHE A 395 3.14 4.11 16.26
N MET A 396 2.77 4.95 17.24
CA MET A 396 3.41 5.05 18.55
C MET A 396 2.66 4.26 19.62
N TYR A 397 2.19 3.08 19.26
CA TYR A 397 1.27 2.28 20.09
C TYR A 397 1.74 2.08 21.54
N ASP A 398 3.00 1.81 21.78
CA ASP A 398 3.50 1.63 23.14
C ASP A 398 3.36 2.92 23.97
N SER A 399 3.60 4.08 23.37
CA SER A 399 3.37 5.38 24.02
C SER A 399 1.88 5.69 24.14
N TRP A 400 1.07 5.28 23.15
CA TRP A 400 -0.37 5.48 23.16
C TRP A 400 -1.06 4.62 24.21
N VAL A 401 -0.70 3.34 24.32
CA VAL A 401 -1.22 2.44 25.36
C VAL A 401 -0.90 2.99 26.75
N GLN A 402 0.28 3.55 26.93
CA GLN A 402 0.67 4.17 28.20
C GLN A 402 -0.07 5.48 28.48
N SER A 403 -0.38 6.27 27.47
CA SER A 403 -0.99 7.61 27.61
C SER A 403 -2.50 7.64 27.47
N ARG A 404 -3.08 6.77 26.63
CA ARG A 404 -4.51 6.78 26.28
C ARG A 404 -5.18 5.41 26.32
N GLY A 405 -4.45 4.33 26.50
CA GLY A 405 -4.97 2.96 26.38
C GLY A 405 -6.07 2.57 27.36
N THR A 406 -6.39 3.44 28.31
CA THR A 406 -7.55 3.32 29.21
C THR A 406 -8.77 4.10 28.74
N GLN A 407 -8.63 4.96 27.73
CA GLN A 407 -9.77 5.70 27.19
C GLN A 407 -10.59 4.80 26.29
N LEU A 408 -11.88 4.71 26.58
CA LEU A 408 -12.84 3.94 25.80
C LEU A 408 -13.77 4.90 25.03
N ARG A 409 -14.06 4.53 23.81
CA ARG A 409 -15.11 5.13 23.00
C ARG A 409 -16.06 4.05 22.53
N GLU A 410 -17.34 4.16 22.81
CA GLU A 410 -18.37 3.15 22.47
C GLU A 410 -18.01 1.72 22.91
N GLY A 411 -17.37 1.61 24.08
CA GLY A 411 -17.03 0.33 24.71
C GLY A 411 -15.79 -0.36 24.12
N VAL A 412 -14.99 0.33 23.30
CA VAL A 412 -13.72 -0.17 22.76
C VAL A 412 -12.58 0.80 23.04
N PRO A 413 -11.32 0.35 23.06
CA PRO A 413 -10.17 1.26 23.17
C PRO A 413 -10.19 2.31 22.07
N ASP A 414 -10.05 3.58 22.45
CA ASP A 414 -10.13 4.69 21.50
C ASP A 414 -8.89 4.75 20.61
N ILE A 415 -9.02 4.36 19.33
CA ILE A 415 -8.02 4.54 18.28
C ILE A 415 -8.30 5.84 17.51
N ALA A 416 -8.58 6.93 18.20
CA ALA A 416 -8.85 8.28 17.67
C ALA A 416 -9.73 8.24 16.40
N TRP A 417 -9.23 8.79 15.31
CA TRP A 417 -10.03 8.94 14.08
C TRP A 417 -10.54 7.63 13.48
N THR A 418 -9.82 6.53 13.62
CA THR A 418 -10.31 5.22 13.15
C THR A 418 -11.52 4.75 13.96
N THR A 419 -11.46 4.88 15.30
CA THR A 419 -12.61 4.56 16.14
C THR A 419 -13.79 5.49 15.85
N GLU A 420 -13.51 6.79 15.75
CA GLU A 420 -14.52 7.79 15.44
C GLU A 420 -15.15 7.58 14.07
N TYR A 421 -14.36 7.24 13.07
CA TYR A 421 -14.84 6.87 11.74
C TYR A 421 -15.81 5.69 11.80
N GLY A 422 -15.43 4.65 12.53
CA GLY A 422 -16.30 3.49 12.76
C GLY A 422 -17.63 3.87 13.40
N VAL A 423 -17.57 4.67 14.48
CA VAL A 423 -18.76 5.13 15.21
C VAL A 423 -19.67 6.00 14.35
N LEU A 424 -19.10 6.98 13.64
CA LEU A 424 -19.85 7.94 12.83
C LEU A 424 -20.49 7.30 11.59
N CYS A 425 -19.88 6.28 11.03
CA CYS A 425 -20.28 5.68 9.76
C CYS A 425 -20.91 4.28 9.88
N ARG A 426 -21.15 3.80 11.11
CA ARG A 426 -21.69 2.44 11.34
C ARG A 426 -22.97 2.13 10.56
N ASP A 427 -23.89 3.08 10.50
CA ASP A 427 -25.20 2.92 9.89
C ASP A 427 -25.29 3.49 8.46
N LEU A 428 -24.16 3.82 7.85
CA LEU A 428 -24.09 4.41 6.52
C LEU A 428 -23.60 3.35 5.50
N PRO A 429 -24.50 2.74 4.73
CA PRO A 429 -24.18 1.56 3.90
C PRO A 429 -23.21 1.85 2.75
N ASN A 430 -23.05 3.11 2.38
CA ASN A 430 -22.20 3.58 1.30
C ASN A 430 -20.84 4.16 1.77
N THR A 431 -20.42 3.83 3.00
CA THR A 431 -19.09 4.15 3.53
C THR A 431 -18.28 2.88 3.74
N TYR A 432 -17.01 2.89 3.33
CA TYR A 432 -16.12 1.73 3.34
C TYR A 432 -14.75 2.11 3.88
N ALA A 433 -14.15 1.21 4.67
CA ALA A 433 -12.79 1.37 5.17
C ALA A 433 -11.81 0.53 4.33
N GLU A 434 -10.88 1.20 3.69
CA GLU A 434 -9.74 0.57 3.03
C GLU A 434 -8.56 0.55 4.01
N ILE A 435 -7.82 -0.58 4.09
CA ILE A 435 -6.85 -0.81 5.17
C ILE A 435 -5.39 -0.58 4.77
N GLY A 436 -5.06 -0.31 3.53
CA GLY A 436 -3.76 -0.02 2.92
C GLY A 436 -2.55 0.04 3.84
N THR A 437 -1.83 1.14 3.81
CA THR A 437 -0.67 1.43 4.67
C THR A 437 -0.90 1.11 6.15
N THR A 438 -2.11 1.33 6.65
CA THR A 438 -2.46 1.07 8.05
C THR A 438 -2.26 -0.39 8.42
N TRP A 439 -2.68 -1.28 7.56
CA TRP A 439 -2.50 -2.72 7.78
C TRP A 439 -1.04 -3.14 7.61
N ALA A 440 -0.39 -2.69 6.55
CA ALA A 440 1.03 -2.94 6.31
C ALA A 440 1.91 -2.51 7.50
N SER A 441 1.57 -1.38 8.12
CA SER A 441 2.34 -0.83 9.24
C SER A 441 2.07 -1.51 10.58
N ALA A 442 0.91 -2.15 10.74
CA ALA A 442 0.47 -2.65 12.05
C ALA A 442 0.56 -4.17 12.18
N ILE A 443 0.21 -4.92 11.13
CA ILE A 443 -0.08 -6.36 11.27
C ILE A 443 1.08 -7.19 11.82
N VAL A 444 2.29 -6.92 11.36
CA VAL A 444 3.48 -7.69 11.78
C VAL A 444 4.36 -6.96 12.78
N THR A 445 4.15 -5.67 12.97
CA THR A 445 4.96 -4.84 13.86
C THR A 445 4.26 -4.49 15.15
N PHE A 446 2.93 -4.39 15.13
CA PHE A 446 2.07 -4.08 16.27
C PHE A 446 0.80 -4.94 16.25
N PRO A 447 0.91 -6.29 16.41
CA PRO A 447 -0.24 -7.20 16.25
C PRO A 447 -1.42 -6.89 17.17
N THR A 448 -1.16 -6.39 18.37
CA THR A 448 -2.22 -5.98 19.31
C THR A 448 -3.01 -4.78 18.77
N LEU A 449 -2.33 -3.78 18.21
CA LEU A 449 -3.00 -2.66 17.54
C LEU A 449 -3.77 -3.13 16.31
N ALA A 450 -3.19 -4.02 15.51
CA ALA A 450 -3.87 -4.61 14.35
C ALA A 450 -5.15 -5.35 14.74
N ALA A 451 -5.15 -6.05 15.87
CA ALA A 451 -6.34 -6.72 16.38
C ALA A 451 -7.43 -5.74 16.85
N HIS A 452 -7.05 -4.65 17.50
CA HIS A 452 -8.00 -3.58 17.83
C HIS A 452 -8.55 -2.90 16.59
N LEU A 453 -7.69 -2.58 15.63
CA LEU A 453 -8.07 -1.97 14.36
C LEU A 453 -9.10 -2.84 13.62
N MET A 454 -8.72 -4.08 13.31
CA MET A 454 -9.59 -5.01 12.57
C MET A 454 -10.87 -5.32 13.36
N GLY A 455 -10.76 -5.52 14.68
CA GLY A 455 -11.90 -5.77 15.55
C GLY A 455 -12.91 -4.62 15.53
N GLN A 456 -12.45 -3.39 15.56
CA GLN A 456 -13.31 -2.19 15.50
C GLN A 456 -13.93 -2.01 14.11
N LEU A 457 -13.13 -2.17 13.05
CA LEU A 457 -13.67 -2.10 11.69
C LEU A 457 -14.76 -3.13 11.47
N LEU A 458 -14.57 -4.37 11.90
CA LEU A 458 -15.59 -5.41 11.81
C LEU A 458 -16.82 -5.14 12.70
N LYS A 459 -16.62 -4.59 13.89
CA LYS A 459 -17.70 -4.24 14.82
C LYS A 459 -18.58 -3.12 14.29
N PHE A 460 -18.01 -2.10 13.70
CA PHE A 460 -18.75 -0.90 13.28
C PHE A 460 -19.18 -0.96 11.81
N PHE A 461 -18.32 -1.38 10.90
CA PHE A 461 -18.68 -1.49 9.48
C PHE A 461 -19.27 -2.84 9.09
N GLY A 462 -19.04 -3.86 9.90
CA GLY A 462 -19.34 -5.23 9.51
C GLY A 462 -18.37 -5.79 8.46
N PRO A 463 -18.49 -7.08 8.12
CA PRO A 463 -17.53 -7.74 7.24
C PRO A 463 -17.62 -7.35 5.76
N ASP A 464 -18.66 -6.63 5.37
CA ASP A 464 -18.94 -6.31 3.96
C ASP A 464 -18.45 -4.93 3.52
N ARG A 465 -17.95 -4.11 4.46
CA ARG A 465 -17.54 -2.74 4.18
C ARG A 465 -16.07 -2.45 4.54
N VAL A 466 -15.26 -3.51 4.70
CA VAL A 466 -13.80 -3.42 4.85
C VAL A 466 -13.17 -3.99 3.60
N VAL A 467 -12.26 -3.27 2.98
CA VAL A 467 -11.59 -3.66 1.72
C VAL A 467 -10.08 -3.65 1.89
N PHE A 468 -9.42 -4.58 1.22
CA PHE A 468 -7.97 -4.75 1.25
C PHE A 468 -7.32 -3.88 0.18
N GLY A 469 -6.35 -3.09 0.59
CA GLY A 469 -5.33 -2.51 -0.24
C GLY A 469 -3.97 -2.76 0.39
N SER A 470 -2.94 -2.96 -0.39
CA SER A 470 -1.57 -3.18 0.10
C SER A 470 -0.75 -1.91 0.17
N ASP A 471 -1.14 -0.90 -0.58
CA ASP A 471 -0.34 0.30 -0.86
C ASP A 471 1.02 -0.03 -1.51
N SER A 472 1.09 -1.19 -2.21
CA SER A 472 2.26 -1.56 -3.00
C SER A 472 2.34 -0.67 -4.26
N VAL A 473 3.50 -0.35 -4.80
CA VAL A 473 4.82 -0.98 -4.55
C VAL A 473 5.63 -0.31 -3.41
N TRP A 474 5.04 0.59 -2.62
CA TRP A 474 5.77 1.24 -1.52
C TRP A 474 6.28 0.21 -0.50
N TYR A 475 5.54 -0.87 -0.31
CA TYR A 475 5.86 -1.96 0.61
C TYR A 475 6.36 -3.24 -0.09
N GLY A 476 6.80 -3.12 -1.36
CA GLY A 476 7.21 -4.26 -2.17
C GLY A 476 6.01 -5.10 -2.62
N SER A 477 6.19 -6.42 -2.71
CA SER A 477 5.11 -7.35 -3.06
C SER A 477 4.00 -7.37 -2.02
N PRO A 478 2.72 -7.38 -2.42
CA PRO A 478 1.59 -7.55 -1.50
C PRO A 478 1.57 -8.88 -0.75
N GLN A 479 2.34 -9.88 -1.19
CA GLN A 479 2.20 -11.26 -0.71
C GLN A 479 2.35 -11.41 0.80
N TRP A 480 3.33 -10.76 1.41
CA TRP A 480 3.51 -10.87 2.86
C TRP A 480 2.33 -10.31 3.66
N GLN A 481 1.65 -9.29 3.14
CA GLN A 481 0.44 -8.74 3.77
C GLN A 481 -0.76 -9.69 3.61
N ILE A 482 -0.87 -10.35 2.46
CA ILE A 482 -1.90 -11.37 2.20
C ILE A 482 -1.71 -12.57 3.12
N GLU A 483 -0.49 -13.08 3.22
CA GLU A 483 -0.11 -14.17 4.13
C GLU A 483 -0.39 -13.81 5.60
N ALA A 484 0.03 -12.62 6.00
CA ALA A 484 -0.21 -12.15 7.36
C ALA A 484 -1.70 -12.00 7.66
N LEU A 485 -2.51 -11.39 6.76
CA LEU A 485 -3.95 -11.26 6.96
C LEU A 485 -4.67 -12.61 6.99
N TRP A 486 -4.25 -13.54 6.14
CA TRP A 486 -4.88 -14.85 6.13
C TRP A 486 -4.67 -15.62 7.44
N ARG A 487 -3.48 -15.54 8.02
CA ARG A 487 -3.13 -16.21 9.29
C ARG A 487 -3.55 -15.43 10.52
N PHE A 488 -3.77 -14.12 10.39
CA PHE A 488 -4.12 -13.25 11.50
C PHE A 488 -5.46 -13.64 12.12
N GLN A 489 -5.53 -13.56 13.44
CA GLN A 489 -6.75 -13.76 14.22
C GLN A 489 -6.85 -12.73 15.34
N ILE A 490 -8.08 -12.40 15.71
CA ILE A 490 -8.35 -11.59 16.88
C ILE A 490 -8.46 -12.57 18.07
N PRO A 491 -7.60 -12.48 19.10
CA PRO A 491 -7.64 -13.37 20.23
C PRO A 491 -9.03 -13.42 20.89
N GLU A 492 -9.43 -14.59 21.34
CA GLU A 492 -10.78 -14.84 21.88
C GLU A 492 -11.10 -13.93 23.09
N GLU A 493 -10.11 -13.67 23.93
CA GLU A 493 -10.27 -12.74 25.05
C GLU A 493 -10.54 -11.30 24.61
N MET A 494 -9.95 -10.85 23.50
CA MET A 494 -10.27 -9.54 22.92
C MET A 494 -11.68 -9.53 22.32
N GLN A 495 -12.10 -10.63 21.67
CA GLN A 495 -13.45 -10.77 21.16
C GLN A 495 -14.47 -10.66 22.31
N LYS A 496 -14.26 -11.38 23.41
CA LYS A 496 -15.15 -11.36 24.58
C LYS A 496 -15.15 -10.01 25.29
N LYS A 497 -13.97 -9.45 25.48
CA LYS A 497 -13.80 -8.20 26.24
C LYS A 497 -14.37 -6.98 25.53
N TRP A 498 -14.17 -6.89 24.20
CA TRP A 498 -14.49 -5.70 23.40
C TRP A 498 -15.67 -5.91 22.45
N GLY A 499 -16.23 -7.09 22.41
CA GLY A 499 -17.32 -7.44 21.48
C GLY A 499 -16.87 -7.43 20.01
N TYR A 500 -15.62 -7.81 19.76
CA TYR A 500 -15.13 -7.92 18.39
C TYR A 500 -15.61 -9.22 17.73
N PRO A 501 -16.02 -9.17 16.46
CA PRO A 501 -16.28 -10.38 15.71
C PRO A 501 -15.00 -11.19 15.51
N ALA A 502 -15.13 -12.53 15.44
CA ALA A 502 -14.04 -13.39 15.02
C ALA A 502 -13.68 -13.13 13.54
N LEU A 503 -12.38 -13.11 13.23
CA LEU A 503 -11.90 -12.97 11.86
C LEU A 503 -11.89 -14.35 11.16
N THR A 504 -13.06 -14.79 10.71
CA THR A 504 -13.24 -16.10 10.08
C THR A 504 -12.66 -16.16 8.66
N PRO A 505 -12.39 -17.36 8.10
CA PRO A 505 -11.96 -17.50 6.70
C PRO A 505 -12.90 -16.84 5.68
N GLN A 506 -14.22 -16.88 5.93
CA GLN A 506 -15.18 -16.19 5.06
C GLN A 506 -15.03 -14.67 5.12
N ILE A 507 -14.81 -14.10 6.31
CA ILE A 507 -14.57 -12.67 6.47
C ILE A 507 -13.26 -12.28 5.80
N LYS A 508 -12.20 -13.07 5.94
CA LYS A 508 -10.92 -12.85 5.26
C LYS A 508 -11.07 -12.85 3.73
N ARG A 509 -11.84 -13.78 3.16
CA ARG A 509 -12.17 -13.78 1.72
C ARG A 509 -12.94 -12.53 1.28
N LYS A 510 -13.86 -12.04 2.11
CA LYS A 510 -14.58 -10.79 1.85
C LYS A 510 -13.62 -9.61 1.80
N ILE A 511 -12.81 -9.44 2.82
CA ILE A 511 -11.85 -8.34 2.93
C ILE A 511 -10.82 -8.40 1.81
N LEU A 512 -10.20 -9.57 1.59
CA LEU A 512 -9.13 -9.73 0.60
C LEU A 512 -9.58 -9.56 -0.86
N GLY A 513 -10.90 -9.67 -1.15
CA GLY A 513 -11.28 -9.48 -2.54
C GLY A 513 -12.77 -9.42 -2.85
N LEU A 514 -13.64 -10.14 -2.12
CA LEU A 514 -15.05 -10.24 -2.52
C LEU A 514 -15.80 -8.91 -2.35
N ASN A 515 -15.43 -8.09 -1.37
CA ASN A 515 -16.03 -6.78 -1.16
C ASN A 515 -15.69 -5.83 -2.31
N SER A 516 -14.42 -5.78 -2.70
CA SER A 516 -13.97 -4.98 -3.85
C SER A 516 -14.56 -5.52 -5.15
N ALA A 517 -14.60 -6.84 -5.33
CA ALA A 517 -15.29 -7.43 -6.49
C ALA A 517 -16.73 -6.95 -6.62
N ARG A 518 -17.47 -6.87 -5.50
CA ARG A 518 -18.84 -6.35 -5.49
C ARG A 518 -18.88 -4.86 -5.85
N LEU A 519 -17.99 -4.04 -5.28
CA LEU A 519 -17.92 -2.59 -5.55
C LEU A 519 -17.64 -2.30 -7.03
N TYR A 520 -16.85 -3.13 -7.68
CA TYR A 520 -16.49 -2.97 -9.08
C TYR A 520 -17.27 -3.87 -10.05
N GLY A 521 -18.32 -4.56 -9.56
CA GLY A 521 -19.17 -5.41 -10.39
C GLY A 521 -18.46 -6.61 -11.01
N MET A 522 -17.35 -7.05 -10.41
CA MET A 522 -16.58 -8.19 -10.89
C MET A 522 -17.12 -9.50 -10.33
N LYS A 523 -17.04 -10.56 -11.11
CA LYS A 523 -17.40 -11.91 -10.66
C LYS A 523 -16.12 -12.71 -10.39
N PRO A 524 -15.79 -12.99 -9.12
CA PRO A 524 -14.65 -13.83 -8.77
C PRO A 524 -14.81 -15.24 -9.35
N GLY A 525 -13.72 -15.82 -9.87
CA GLY A 525 -13.72 -17.19 -10.36
C GLY A 525 -12.85 -17.37 -11.62
N ARG A 526 -12.89 -18.59 -12.19
CA ARG A 526 -12.08 -19.00 -13.35
C ARG A 526 -12.29 -18.17 -14.63
N ASN A 527 -13.29 -17.32 -14.65
CA ASN A 527 -13.72 -16.56 -15.83
C ASN A 527 -13.53 -15.05 -15.71
N LEU A 528 -12.49 -14.56 -15.00
CA LEU A 528 -12.08 -13.15 -15.13
C LEU A 528 -11.85 -12.77 -16.60
N GLY A 529 -11.48 -13.75 -17.45
CA GLY A 529 -11.34 -13.58 -18.89
C GLY A 529 -12.64 -13.60 -19.71
N ALA A 530 -13.74 -14.14 -19.18
CA ALA A 530 -14.99 -14.26 -19.97
C ALA A 530 -15.69 -12.93 -20.26
N GLN A 531 -15.38 -11.89 -19.49
CA GLN A 531 -15.90 -10.54 -19.68
C GLN A 531 -14.94 -9.65 -20.49
N PHE A 532 -13.72 -10.11 -20.74
CA PHE A 532 -12.69 -9.39 -21.45
C PHE A 532 -12.54 -9.98 -22.87
N LYS A 533 -12.77 -9.16 -23.89
CA LYS A 533 -12.44 -9.55 -25.26
C LYS A 533 -10.93 -9.43 -25.43
N PRO A 534 -10.21 -10.52 -25.74
CA PRO A 534 -8.78 -10.46 -25.97
C PRO A 534 -8.48 -9.39 -27.02
N VAL A 535 -7.59 -8.47 -26.67
CA VAL A 535 -7.06 -7.55 -27.67
C VAL A 535 -6.06 -8.35 -28.52
N PRO A 536 -6.10 -8.23 -29.85
CA PRO A 536 -5.11 -8.90 -30.71
C PRO A 536 -3.68 -8.58 -30.25
N ARG A 537 -2.76 -9.52 -30.42
CA ARG A 537 -1.35 -9.42 -29.99
C ARG A 537 -0.58 -8.20 -30.50
N ASP A 538 -1.10 -7.51 -31.50
CA ASP A 538 -0.56 -6.24 -31.98
C ASP A 538 -0.95 -5.07 -31.06
N TYR A 539 -0.59 -5.19 -29.80
CA TYR A 539 -0.84 -4.10 -28.82
C TYR A 539 0.16 -2.94 -28.97
N ALA A 540 1.31 -3.17 -29.62
CA ALA A 540 2.28 -2.11 -29.86
C ALA A 540 1.70 -0.97 -30.72
N SER A 541 0.84 -1.32 -31.69
CA SER A 541 0.13 -0.32 -32.51
C SER A 541 -0.99 0.40 -31.74
N LYS A 542 -1.45 -0.19 -30.63
CA LYS A 542 -2.55 0.32 -29.81
C LYS A 542 -2.08 1.01 -28.54
N MET A 543 -0.78 1.07 -28.31
CA MET A 543 -0.24 1.84 -27.19
C MET A 543 -0.58 3.32 -27.35
N THR A 544 -1.21 3.89 -26.32
CA THR A 544 -1.41 5.32 -26.27
C THR A 544 -0.07 6.06 -26.23
N PRO A 545 0.01 7.32 -26.68
CA PRO A 545 1.22 8.12 -26.53
C PRO A 545 1.73 8.20 -25.10
N GLU A 546 0.82 8.25 -24.13
CA GLU A 546 1.12 8.28 -22.70
C GLU A 546 1.79 6.98 -22.24
N PHE A 547 1.27 5.83 -22.71
CA PHE A 547 1.86 4.54 -22.39
C PHE A 547 3.23 4.36 -23.06
N LYS A 548 3.37 4.76 -24.32
CA LYS A 548 4.68 4.76 -25.00
C LYS A 548 5.71 5.55 -24.22
N LYS A 549 5.34 6.73 -23.73
CA LYS A 549 6.20 7.57 -22.90
C LYS A 549 6.54 6.93 -21.55
N LEU A 550 5.57 6.25 -20.93
CA LEU A 550 5.80 5.47 -19.72
C LEU A 550 6.81 4.34 -19.96
N MET A 551 6.73 3.67 -21.11
CA MET A 551 7.57 2.52 -21.47
C MET A 551 8.94 2.90 -22.09
N GLU A 552 9.24 4.18 -22.27
CA GLU A 552 10.56 4.60 -22.81
C GLU A 552 11.74 4.11 -21.97
N VAL A 553 11.52 3.94 -20.66
CA VAL A 553 12.53 3.45 -19.70
C VAL A 553 12.54 1.93 -19.60
N ASP A 554 11.41 1.24 -19.91
CA ASP A 554 11.21 -0.19 -19.70
C ASP A 554 11.01 -0.98 -21.00
N LYS A 555 11.73 -0.61 -22.06
CA LYS A 555 11.64 -1.23 -23.39
C LYS A 555 11.69 -2.76 -23.46
N PRO A 556 12.45 -3.49 -22.61
CA PRO A 556 12.54 -4.95 -22.71
C PRO A 556 11.25 -5.69 -22.37
N VAL A 557 10.38 -5.12 -21.52
CA VAL A 557 9.18 -5.81 -21.02
C VAL A 557 8.11 -5.95 -22.07
N ALA A 558 7.90 -4.92 -22.89
CA ALA A 558 6.87 -4.92 -23.93
C ALA A 558 7.06 -6.02 -24.98
N ALA A 559 8.28 -6.52 -25.15
CA ALA A 559 8.61 -7.54 -26.14
C ALA A 559 8.34 -8.99 -25.68
N VAL A 560 8.16 -9.22 -24.39
CA VAL A 560 8.12 -10.57 -23.79
C VAL A 560 6.76 -10.97 -23.25
N MET A 561 5.89 -10.00 -22.93
CA MET A 561 4.60 -10.25 -22.29
C MET A 561 3.49 -10.55 -23.29
N ASP A 562 3.19 -11.80 -23.51
CA ASP A 562 2.06 -12.22 -24.35
C ASP A 562 0.86 -12.77 -23.57
N ASN A 563 1.05 -13.17 -22.32
CA ASN A 563 -0.02 -13.62 -21.43
C ASN A 563 0.48 -13.65 -19.97
N LEU A 564 -0.16 -12.93 -19.08
CA LEU A 564 0.29 -12.83 -17.66
C LEU A 564 0.22 -14.17 -16.91
N ASP A 565 -0.84 -14.96 -17.12
CA ASP A 565 -0.96 -16.27 -16.46
C ASP A 565 0.10 -17.26 -16.98
N LEU A 566 0.43 -17.23 -18.26
CA LEU A 566 1.51 -18.01 -18.83
C LEU A 566 2.88 -17.55 -18.31
N MET A 567 3.08 -16.24 -18.18
CA MET A 567 4.30 -15.69 -17.58
C MET A 567 4.45 -16.13 -16.12
N ARG A 568 3.38 -16.09 -15.33
CA ARG A 568 3.38 -16.56 -13.94
C ARG A 568 3.75 -18.04 -13.86
N GLN A 569 3.20 -18.87 -14.75
CA GLN A 569 3.57 -20.28 -14.84
C GLN A 569 5.05 -20.45 -15.18
N ARG A 570 5.55 -19.79 -16.22
CA ARG A 570 6.97 -19.86 -16.64
C ARG A 570 7.91 -19.33 -15.54
N TYR A 571 7.50 -18.27 -14.84
CA TYR A 571 8.24 -17.72 -13.72
C TYR A 571 8.37 -18.74 -12.58
N ALA A 572 7.27 -19.42 -12.24
CA ALA A 572 7.28 -20.49 -11.24
C ALA A 572 8.13 -21.70 -11.68
N GLU A 573 8.02 -22.11 -12.96
CA GLU A 573 8.84 -23.21 -13.52
C GLU A 573 10.34 -22.89 -13.51
N ALA A 574 10.69 -21.60 -13.63
CA ALA A 574 12.08 -21.13 -13.53
C ALA A 574 12.58 -20.97 -12.07
N GLY A 575 11.79 -21.40 -11.08
CA GLY A 575 12.14 -21.28 -9.66
C GLY A 575 11.74 -19.95 -9.02
N GLY A 576 11.02 -19.10 -9.71
CA GLY A 576 10.44 -17.89 -9.15
C GLY A 576 9.24 -18.20 -8.27
N GLY A 577 8.91 -17.30 -7.38
CA GLY A 577 7.78 -17.43 -6.46
C GLY A 577 7.55 -16.14 -5.68
N PRO A 578 6.56 -16.13 -4.79
CA PRO A 578 6.30 -14.98 -3.97
C PRO A 578 7.56 -14.47 -3.27
N ASP A 579 7.90 -13.21 -3.51
CA ASP A 579 9.05 -12.56 -2.88
C ASP A 579 8.56 -11.68 -1.71
N HIS A 580 8.98 -12.03 -0.52
CA HIS A 580 8.59 -11.36 0.72
C HIS A 580 9.64 -10.36 1.23
N LEU A 581 10.79 -10.25 0.56
CA LEU A 581 11.94 -9.55 1.11
C LEU A 581 11.95 -8.05 0.82
N ARG A 582 11.11 -7.59 -0.10
CA ARG A 582 10.97 -6.16 -0.37
C ARG A 582 9.75 -5.63 0.36
N TYR A 583 10.00 -4.82 1.38
CA TYR A 583 8.96 -4.20 2.19
C TYR A 583 9.41 -2.82 2.64
N GLY A 584 8.78 -1.80 2.11
CA GLY A 584 9.08 -0.41 2.45
C GLY A 584 10.50 0.01 2.08
N TRP A 585 10.69 1.25 1.82
CA TRP A 585 11.96 1.82 1.39
C TRP A 585 12.51 2.86 2.38
N ILE A 586 11.76 3.17 3.43
CA ILE A 586 12.22 3.98 4.56
C ILE A 586 12.07 3.16 5.83
N ARG A 587 13.18 2.96 6.52
CA ARG A 587 13.21 2.32 7.83
C ARG A 587 14.27 2.98 8.69
N ARG A 588 14.19 2.77 9.98
CA ARG A 588 15.25 3.16 10.88
C ARG A 588 16.41 2.16 10.81
N ALA A 589 17.63 2.69 10.72
CA ALA A 589 18.85 1.87 10.80
C ALA A 589 19.05 1.30 12.22
#